data_6ad274552c3e2b74e245380a8910d32c
#
_entry.id   6ad274552c3e2b74e245380a8910d32c
#
_cell.length_a   1.000
_cell.length_b   1.000
_cell.length_c   1.000
_cell.angle_alpha   90.00
_cell.angle_beta   90.00
_cell.angle_gamma   90.00
#
_symmetry.space_group_name_H-M   'P 1'
#
loop_
_entity.id
_entity.type
_entity.pdbx_description
1 polymer ?
#
loop_
_entity_poly.entity_id
_entity_poly.type
_entity_poly.pdbx_seq_one_letter_code
_entity_poly.pdbx_strand_id
1 'polypeptide(L)'
;MSLKLTNNVLALEGEFTKLSVTEAEAEFHKLLKDRSHPKITMIDLSGIKLIDSAGVSFLDGVHESVGEKSDILLFKGANPEIQSLIDTFTTIKLKKVAPKRDMGFFEKMGDGALGFYHAMVEALTLASEIFYYSAVGLFNRKGQRRGSTIQQAALLGSQALPIVALLSFIIGFILSLQSGVQLKSFGAGVFLADLLAITMVREMGPLITSIIVAGRSGSAIASEIATMQVTEELDALRMMALHPIRFVVVPKFHAITVVMPILVMFSILVAELGGALVATVMLDTSMEVFVARTLDIISLKDVIISFGKSIWFAWVIVIIGSYYGFQVRGGAEGVGKATTAAVVSSIFAVILFDAVFSLLYL
;
A
#
# COMPACT_ATOMS: atom_id res chain seq x y z
N MET A 1 26.04 -46.70 5.32
CA MET A 1 25.50 -46.22 4.06
C MET A 1 26.57 -46.37 2.96
N SER A 2 26.26 -46.86 1.77
CA SER A 2 27.17 -46.90 0.65
C SER A 2 26.43 -46.74 -0.66
N LEU A 3 27.05 -46.01 -1.60
CA LEU A 3 26.57 -45.78 -2.96
C LEU A 3 27.48 -46.56 -3.92
N LYS A 4 26.90 -47.46 -4.72
CA LYS A 4 27.69 -48.23 -5.71
C LYS A 4 27.07 -48.05 -7.09
N LEU A 5 27.87 -47.62 -8.03
CA LEU A 5 27.45 -47.49 -9.43
C LEU A 5 28.06 -48.65 -10.24
N THR A 6 27.22 -49.57 -10.74
CA THR A 6 27.62 -50.73 -11.54
C THR A 6 26.67 -50.85 -12.75
N ASN A 7 27.21 -50.90 -13.96
CA ASN A 7 26.43 -51.07 -15.19
C ASN A 7 25.22 -50.15 -15.35
N ASN A 8 25.39 -48.85 -15.12
CA ASN A 8 24.30 -47.84 -15.17
C ASN A 8 23.20 -47.98 -14.10
N VAL A 9 23.39 -48.84 -13.10
CA VAL A 9 22.51 -49.01 -11.94
C VAL A 9 23.17 -48.38 -10.71
N LEU A 10 22.49 -47.45 -10.07
CA LEU A 10 22.90 -46.87 -8.80
C LEU A 10 22.28 -47.72 -7.67
N ALA A 11 23.05 -48.55 -7.00
CA ALA A 11 22.62 -49.33 -5.85
C ALA A 11 22.82 -48.53 -4.58
N LEU A 12 21.76 -48.44 -3.75
CA LEU A 12 21.73 -47.75 -2.47
C LEU A 12 21.63 -48.75 -1.33
N GLU A 13 22.61 -48.77 -0.42
CA GLU A 13 22.65 -49.69 0.71
C GLU A 13 22.76 -48.96 2.06
N GLY A 14 21.91 -49.33 3.03
CA GLY A 14 21.96 -48.84 4.40
C GLY A 14 20.79 -47.95 4.79
N GLU A 15 20.99 -46.96 5.67
CA GLU A 15 19.97 -46.07 6.19
C GLU A 15 20.08 -44.68 5.55
N PHE A 16 18.97 -44.16 5.00
CA PHE A 16 18.86 -42.84 4.37
C PHE A 16 17.93 -41.95 5.18
N THR A 17 18.50 -41.37 6.21
CA THR A 17 17.80 -40.51 7.16
C THR A 17 18.41 -39.11 7.20
N LYS A 18 17.76 -38.16 7.85
CA LYS A 18 18.27 -36.80 8.03
C LYS A 18 19.72 -36.71 8.52
N LEU A 19 20.21 -37.76 9.24
CA LEU A 19 21.57 -37.80 9.77
C LEU A 19 22.59 -38.29 8.74
N SER A 20 22.18 -39.09 7.76
CA SER A 20 23.06 -39.73 6.79
C SER A 20 22.98 -39.17 5.35
N VAL A 21 21.92 -38.40 5.05
CA VAL A 21 21.68 -37.84 3.71
C VAL A 21 22.78 -36.88 3.28
N THR A 22 23.32 -36.05 4.17
CA THR A 22 24.43 -35.13 3.82
C THR A 22 25.69 -35.85 3.36
N GLU A 23 26.00 -37.02 3.94
CA GLU A 23 27.10 -37.85 3.51
C GLU A 23 26.80 -38.52 2.15
N ALA A 24 25.52 -38.93 1.95
CA ALA A 24 25.04 -39.48 0.67
C ALA A 24 25.17 -38.49 -0.47
N GLU A 25 24.78 -37.24 -0.25
CA GLU A 25 24.94 -36.18 -1.26
C GLU A 25 26.39 -35.92 -1.61
N ALA A 26 27.27 -35.86 -0.62
CA ALA A 26 28.70 -35.68 -0.84
C ALA A 26 29.32 -36.83 -1.64
N GLU A 27 28.94 -38.07 -1.33
CA GLU A 27 29.39 -39.26 -2.01
C GLU A 27 28.85 -39.34 -3.47
N PHE A 28 27.58 -39.00 -3.65
CA PHE A 28 26.93 -38.91 -4.96
C PHE A 28 27.59 -37.85 -5.86
N HIS A 29 27.85 -36.67 -5.36
CA HIS A 29 28.53 -35.60 -6.08
C HIS A 29 29.97 -36.00 -6.44
N LYS A 30 30.63 -36.81 -5.61
CA LYS A 30 31.96 -37.33 -5.88
C LYS A 30 31.94 -38.38 -7.02
N LEU A 31 30.94 -39.26 -7.03
CA LEU A 31 30.70 -40.23 -8.10
C LEU A 31 30.36 -39.56 -9.44
N LEU A 32 29.67 -38.45 -9.43
CA LEU A 32 29.35 -37.63 -10.62
C LEU A 32 30.60 -36.94 -11.20
N LYS A 33 31.54 -36.53 -10.34
CA LYS A 33 32.81 -35.88 -10.76
C LYS A 33 33.84 -36.84 -11.31
N ASP A 34 33.91 -38.06 -10.76
CA ASP A 34 34.98 -39.03 -11.08
C ASP A 34 34.76 -39.77 -12.41
N ARG A 35 33.51 -39.76 -12.92
CA ARG A 35 33.20 -40.34 -14.25
C ARG A 35 32.47 -39.29 -15.08
N SER A 36 33.08 -38.91 -16.22
CA SER A 36 32.47 -37.95 -17.16
C SER A 36 31.03 -38.38 -17.51
N HIS A 37 30.08 -37.94 -16.73
CA HIS A 37 28.61 -38.09 -16.89
C HIS A 37 28.17 -39.58 -17.00
N PRO A 38 28.10 -40.32 -15.88
CA PRO A 38 27.58 -41.69 -15.90
C PRO A 38 26.10 -41.68 -16.30
N LYS A 39 25.73 -42.46 -17.30
CA LYS A 39 24.32 -42.68 -17.65
C LYS A 39 23.73 -43.60 -16.59
N ILE A 40 23.02 -43.00 -15.60
CA ILE A 40 22.26 -43.78 -14.62
C ILE A 40 20.85 -43.96 -15.19
N THR A 41 20.44 -45.23 -15.37
CA THR A 41 19.13 -45.60 -15.93
C THR A 41 18.22 -46.23 -14.89
N MET A 42 18.78 -46.70 -13.77
CA MET A 42 18.02 -47.39 -12.72
C MET A 42 18.62 -47.09 -11.34
N ILE A 43 17.74 -46.94 -10.33
CA ILE A 43 18.13 -46.88 -8.93
C ILE A 43 17.60 -48.15 -8.24
N ASP A 44 18.51 -48.93 -7.66
CA ASP A 44 18.19 -50.12 -6.91
C ASP A 44 18.09 -49.76 -5.40
N LEU A 45 16.89 -49.93 -4.86
CA LEU A 45 16.54 -49.62 -3.47
C LEU A 45 16.49 -50.88 -2.58
N SER A 46 16.84 -52.05 -3.11
CA SER A 46 16.76 -53.34 -2.37
C SER A 46 17.66 -53.41 -1.13
N GLY A 47 18.73 -52.60 -1.11
CA GLY A 47 19.67 -52.52 0.01
C GLY A 47 19.29 -51.51 1.09
N ILE A 48 18.18 -50.74 0.95
CA ILE A 48 17.77 -49.73 1.91
C ILE A 48 17.05 -50.41 3.07
N LYS A 49 17.54 -50.14 4.30
CA LYS A 49 16.95 -50.63 5.55
C LYS A 49 15.95 -49.67 6.14
N LEU A 50 16.24 -48.39 6.06
CA LEU A 50 15.40 -47.31 6.60
C LEU A 50 15.52 -46.08 5.72
N ILE A 51 14.39 -45.40 5.45
CA ILE A 51 14.35 -44.15 4.73
C ILE A 51 13.35 -43.21 5.44
N ASP A 52 13.66 -41.89 5.50
CA ASP A 52 12.76 -40.87 5.98
C ASP A 52 12.48 -39.83 4.86
N SER A 53 11.76 -38.76 5.17
CA SER A 53 11.44 -37.71 4.22
C SER A 53 12.69 -37.03 3.62
N ALA A 54 13.79 -36.93 4.37
CA ALA A 54 15.06 -36.41 3.86
C ALA A 54 15.70 -37.37 2.88
N GLY A 55 15.64 -38.70 3.14
CA GLY A 55 16.09 -39.75 2.21
C GLY A 55 15.28 -39.75 0.92
N VAL A 56 13.97 -39.53 0.96
CA VAL A 56 13.13 -39.38 -0.26
C VAL A 56 13.50 -38.10 -1.02
N SER A 57 13.75 -36.99 -0.35
CA SER A 57 14.23 -35.75 -0.99
C SER A 57 15.58 -35.94 -1.68
N PHE A 58 16.49 -36.74 -1.11
CA PHE A 58 17.74 -37.13 -1.76
C PHE A 58 17.50 -37.92 -3.05
N LEU A 59 16.57 -38.88 -3.05
CA LEU A 59 16.19 -39.64 -4.26
C LEU A 59 15.62 -38.71 -5.34
N ASP A 60 14.82 -37.73 -4.96
CA ASP A 60 14.30 -36.72 -5.89
C ASP A 60 15.43 -35.85 -6.47
N GLY A 61 16.42 -35.46 -5.66
CA GLY A 61 17.59 -34.69 -6.09
C GLY A 61 18.48 -35.52 -7.06
N VAL A 62 18.64 -36.81 -6.79
CA VAL A 62 19.36 -37.76 -7.71
C VAL A 62 18.61 -37.87 -9.05
N HIS A 63 17.27 -38.00 -9.00
CA HIS A 63 16.43 -38.03 -10.20
C HIS A 63 16.53 -36.73 -11.01
N GLU A 64 16.51 -35.58 -10.35
CA GLU A 64 16.62 -34.27 -11.02
C GLU A 64 18.02 -34.10 -11.66
N SER A 65 19.08 -34.51 -10.97
CA SER A 65 20.45 -34.38 -11.43
C SER A 65 20.77 -35.31 -12.64
N VAL A 66 20.06 -36.43 -12.77
CA VAL A 66 20.29 -37.46 -13.81
C VAL A 66 19.20 -37.38 -14.89
N GLY A 67 17.99 -36.93 -14.55
CA GLY A 67 16.79 -37.01 -15.38
C GLY A 67 16.75 -36.05 -16.58
N GLU A 68 17.57 -35.00 -16.65
CA GLU A 68 17.63 -34.14 -17.83
C GLU A 68 18.19 -34.79 -19.09
N LYS A 69 18.80 -36.00 -18.95
CA LYS A 69 19.41 -36.74 -20.06
C LYS A 69 18.89 -38.18 -20.29
N SER A 70 17.92 -38.66 -19.50
CA SER A 70 17.44 -40.04 -19.55
C SER A 70 15.93 -40.08 -19.28
N ASP A 71 15.15 -40.56 -20.24
CA ASP A 71 13.70 -40.50 -20.31
C ASP A 71 12.92 -41.21 -19.18
N ILE A 72 13.46 -42.08 -18.39
CA ILE A 72 12.79 -42.72 -17.25
C ILE A 72 13.83 -43.30 -16.28
N LEU A 73 13.94 -42.72 -15.09
CA LEU A 73 14.66 -43.35 -13.98
C LEU A 73 13.72 -44.35 -13.29
N LEU A 74 14.05 -45.64 -13.37
CA LEU A 74 13.24 -46.70 -12.74
C LEU A 74 13.74 -46.97 -11.31
N PHE A 75 12.88 -46.85 -10.32
CA PHE A 75 13.11 -47.33 -8.96
C PHE A 75 12.77 -48.83 -8.91
N LYS A 76 13.66 -49.66 -8.43
CA LYS A 76 13.43 -51.11 -8.29
C LYS A 76 13.84 -51.59 -6.91
N GLY A 77 13.13 -52.60 -6.41
CA GLY A 77 13.54 -53.34 -5.21
C GLY A 77 13.14 -52.67 -3.87
N ALA A 78 12.29 -51.64 -3.86
CA ALA A 78 11.83 -51.07 -2.61
C ALA A 78 10.90 -52.01 -1.82
N ASN A 79 11.12 -52.12 -0.52
CA ASN A 79 10.17 -52.76 0.42
C ASN A 79 8.85 -52.03 0.41
N PRO A 80 7.66 -52.67 0.63
CA PRO A 80 6.35 -52.01 0.67
C PRO A 80 6.26 -50.77 1.58
N GLU A 81 6.95 -50.80 2.72
CA GLU A 81 6.99 -49.63 3.64
C GLU A 81 7.79 -48.49 3.01
N ILE A 82 8.93 -48.75 2.41
CA ILE A 82 9.77 -47.75 1.72
C ILE A 82 9.04 -47.20 0.51
N GLN A 83 8.35 -48.05 -0.25
CA GLN A 83 7.55 -47.63 -1.39
C GLN A 83 6.42 -46.68 -0.97
N SER A 84 5.74 -46.97 0.12
CA SER A 84 4.69 -46.08 0.69
C SER A 84 5.24 -44.71 1.07
N LEU A 85 6.44 -44.65 1.66
CA LEU A 85 7.10 -43.39 2.01
C LEU A 85 7.51 -42.61 0.77
N ILE A 86 8.07 -43.29 -0.23
CA ILE A 86 8.42 -42.67 -1.51
C ILE A 86 7.16 -42.12 -2.20
N ASP A 87 6.05 -42.89 -2.23
CA ASP A 87 4.80 -42.46 -2.84
C ASP A 87 4.14 -41.27 -2.13
N THR A 88 4.41 -41.11 -0.83
CA THR A 88 3.87 -40.02 -0.01
C THR A 88 4.69 -38.73 -0.13
N PHE A 89 6.01 -38.85 -0.13
CA PHE A 89 6.91 -37.70 -0.02
C PHE A 89 7.61 -37.30 -1.33
N THR A 90 7.56 -38.14 -2.38
CA THR A 90 8.24 -37.81 -3.66
C THR A 90 7.60 -36.63 -4.37
N THR A 91 8.44 -35.71 -4.85
CA THR A 91 8.03 -34.58 -5.70
C THR A 91 8.00 -34.92 -7.18
N ILE A 92 8.53 -36.09 -7.57
CA ILE A 92 8.61 -36.53 -8.97
C ILE A 92 7.23 -36.63 -9.64
N LYS A 93 6.19 -36.97 -8.86
CA LYS A 93 4.79 -37.04 -9.33
C LYS A 93 4.10 -35.65 -9.41
N LEU A 94 4.68 -34.63 -8.81
CA LEU A 94 4.17 -33.28 -8.91
C LEU A 94 4.46 -32.76 -10.32
N LYS A 95 3.40 -32.48 -11.10
CA LYS A 95 3.56 -31.82 -12.40
C LYS A 95 4.47 -30.61 -12.19
N LYS A 96 5.61 -30.56 -12.89
CA LYS A 96 6.45 -29.35 -12.96
C LYS A 96 5.49 -28.21 -13.29
N VAL A 97 5.36 -27.26 -12.38
CA VAL A 97 4.64 -26.02 -12.67
C VAL A 97 5.37 -25.43 -13.87
N ALA A 98 4.69 -25.37 -15.01
CA ALA A 98 5.28 -24.83 -16.22
C ALA A 98 5.92 -23.46 -15.86
N PRO A 99 7.17 -23.19 -16.27
CA PRO A 99 7.79 -21.91 -16.00
C PRO A 99 6.82 -20.84 -16.48
N LYS A 100 6.54 -19.83 -15.62
CA LYS A 100 5.67 -18.71 -15.98
C LYS A 100 6.16 -18.20 -17.33
N ARG A 101 5.32 -18.37 -18.36
CA ARG A 101 5.60 -17.88 -19.70
C ARG A 101 5.88 -16.39 -19.58
N ASP A 102 7.01 -15.90 -20.07
CA ASP A 102 7.26 -14.47 -20.11
C ASP A 102 6.14 -13.79 -20.89
N MET A 103 5.32 -13.03 -20.17
CA MET A 103 4.20 -12.32 -20.78
C MET A 103 4.72 -11.34 -21.82
N GLY A 104 4.16 -11.35 -23.00
CA GLY A 104 4.45 -10.39 -24.04
C GLY A 104 4.14 -8.94 -23.58
N PHE A 105 4.73 -7.93 -24.23
CA PHE A 105 4.53 -6.51 -23.89
C PHE A 105 3.04 -6.14 -23.81
N PHE A 106 2.26 -6.53 -24.82
CA PHE A 106 0.82 -6.27 -24.87
C PHE A 106 0.02 -7.02 -23.80
N GLU A 107 0.46 -8.23 -23.45
CA GLU A 107 -0.15 -9.04 -22.40
C GLU A 107 0.09 -8.41 -21.02
N LYS A 108 1.32 -7.93 -20.75
CA LYS A 108 1.63 -7.16 -19.53
C LYS A 108 0.84 -5.87 -19.44
N MET A 109 0.66 -5.16 -20.55
CA MET A 109 -0.13 -3.94 -20.60
C MET A 109 -1.62 -4.21 -20.37
N GLY A 110 -2.15 -5.29 -20.94
CA GLY A 110 -3.52 -5.74 -20.73
C GLY A 110 -3.77 -6.19 -19.28
N ASP A 111 -2.86 -6.96 -18.71
CA ASP A 111 -2.95 -7.41 -17.30
C ASP A 111 -2.89 -6.22 -16.33
N GLY A 112 -2.02 -5.23 -16.62
CA GLY A 112 -1.96 -3.98 -15.87
C GLY A 112 -3.27 -3.16 -15.96
N ALA A 113 -3.85 -3.05 -17.14
CA ALA A 113 -5.13 -2.35 -17.34
C ALA A 113 -6.30 -3.06 -16.64
N LEU A 114 -6.36 -4.39 -16.72
CA LEU A 114 -7.35 -5.19 -16.00
C LEU A 114 -7.16 -5.10 -14.47
N GLY A 115 -5.92 -5.14 -14.00
CA GLY A 115 -5.60 -4.95 -12.59
C GLY A 115 -6.06 -3.58 -12.08
N PHE A 116 -5.81 -2.52 -12.85
CA PHE A 116 -6.30 -1.17 -12.53
C PHE A 116 -7.83 -1.09 -12.52
N TYR A 117 -8.50 -1.70 -13.51
CA TYR A 117 -9.96 -1.76 -13.56
C TYR A 117 -10.55 -2.47 -12.32
N HIS A 118 -10.01 -3.62 -11.94
CA HIS A 118 -10.45 -4.34 -10.75
C HIS A 118 -10.23 -3.51 -9.47
N ALA A 119 -9.06 -2.89 -9.33
CA ALA A 119 -8.76 -2.02 -8.19
C ALA A 119 -9.74 -0.83 -8.11
N MET A 120 -10.09 -0.24 -9.26
CA MET A 120 -11.06 0.86 -9.31
C MET A 120 -12.47 0.40 -8.91
N VAL A 121 -12.91 -0.75 -9.40
CA VAL A 121 -14.23 -1.32 -9.03
C VAL A 121 -14.28 -1.64 -7.53
N GLU A 122 -13.24 -2.24 -6.97
CA GLU A 122 -13.16 -2.52 -5.54
C GLU A 122 -13.15 -1.23 -4.69
N ALA A 123 -12.40 -0.21 -5.10
CA ALA A 123 -12.37 1.08 -4.43
C ALA A 123 -13.74 1.79 -4.49
N LEU A 124 -14.44 1.75 -5.63
CA LEU A 124 -15.78 2.30 -5.78
C LEU A 124 -16.82 1.53 -4.94
N THR A 125 -16.70 0.21 -4.86
CA THR A 125 -17.56 -0.62 -4.00
C THR A 125 -17.35 -0.24 -2.54
N LEU A 126 -16.09 -0.14 -2.09
CA LEU A 126 -15.77 0.31 -0.74
C LEU A 126 -16.30 1.72 -0.48
N ALA A 127 -16.14 2.64 -1.43
CA ALA A 127 -16.67 4.00 -1.32
C ALA A 127 -18.19 3.97 -1.15
N SER A 128 -18.90 3.20 -1.96
CA SER A 128 -20.37 3.06 -1.86
C SER A 128 -20.81 2.54 -0.49
N GLU A 129 -20.10 1.55 0.05
CA GLU A 129 -20.35 1.01 1.40
C GLU A 129 -20.08 2.06 2.49
N ILE A 130 -18.99 2.82 2.38
CA ILE A 130 -18.67 3.91 3.32
C ILE A 130 -19.80 4.96 3.31
N PHE A 131 -20.24 5.41 2.13
CA PHE A 131 -21.31 6.38 2.00
C PHE A 131 -22.65 5.84 2.55
N TYR A 132 -22.99 4.58 2.21
CA TYR A 132 -24.20 3.92 2.71
C TYR A 132 -24.20 3.83 4.23
N TYR A 133 -23.15 3.28 4.84
CA TYR A 133 -23.06 3.16 6.30
C TYR A 133 -22.87 4.50 7.00
N SER A 134 -22.28 5.49 6.33
CA SER A 134 -22.20 6.86 6.82
C SER A 134 -23.61 7.48 6.93
N ALA A 135 -24.40 7.41 5.86
CA ALA A 135 -25.77 7.91 5.85
C ALA A 135 -26.66 7.19 6.89
N VAL A 136 -26.60 5.84 6.92
CA VAL A 136 -27.34 5.04 7.92
C VAL A 136 -26.87 5.36 9.33
N GLY A 137 -25.58 5.60 9.52
CA GLY A 137 -24.97 5.91 10.81
C GLY A 137 -25.42 7.24 11.42
N LEU A 138 -25.82 8.21 10.61
CA LEU A 138 -26.39 9.47 11.08
C LEU A 138 -27.76 9.26 11.76
N PHE A 139 -28.58 8.34 11.22
CA PHE A 139 -29.94 8.07 11.75
C PHE A 139 -29.94 6.93 12.77
N ASN A 140 -29.04 5.94 12.63
CA ASN A 140 -28.98 4.76 13.49
C ASN A 140 -27.56 4.52 13.99
N ARG A 141 -27.30 4.89 15.23
CA ARG A 141 -26.00 4.75 15.89
C ARG A 141 -25.71 3.37 16.48
N LYS A 142 -26.60 2.36 16.27
CA LYS A 142 -26.36 0.98 16.69
C LYS A 142 -25.13 0.42 15.95
N GLY A 143 -24.17 -0.10 16.68
CA GLY A 143 -22.91 -0.65 16.10
C GLY A 143 -21.81 0.40 15.88
N GLN A 144 -21.95 1.64 16.36
CA GLN A 144 -20.87 2.61 16.44
C GLN A 144 -20.48 2.82 17.92
N ARG A 145 -19.19 2.97 18.19
CA ARG A 145 -18.69 3.30 19.53
C ARG A 145 -19.05 4.75 19.85
N ARG A 146 -19.72 5.00 20.96
CA ARG A 146 -20.08 6.35 21.39
C ARG A 146 -18.83 7.21 21.58
N GLY A 147 -18.82 8.42 21.04
CA GLY A 147 -17.69 9.35 21.12
C GLY A 147 -16.53 9.07 20.15
N SER A 148 -16.53 7.97 19.39
CA SER A 148 -15.46 7.61 18.47
C SER A 148 -15.20 8.70 17.44
N THR A 149 -16.23 9.30 16.84
CA THR A 149 -16.09 10.38 15.85
C THR A 149 -15.41 11.61 16.43
N ILE A 150 -15.78 12.02 17.66
CA ILE A 150 -15.17 13.17 18.33
C ILE A 150 -13.71 12.87 18.68
N GLN A 151 -13.43 11.68 19.19
CA GLN A 151 -12.06 11.26 19.48
C GLN A 151 -11.20 11.23 18.21
N GLN A 152 -11.72 10.68 17.12
CA GLN A 152 -11.00 10.68 15.83
C GLN A 152 -10.82 12.11 15.29
N ALA A 153 -11.83 12.98 15.40
CA ALA A 153 -11.72 14.38 14.98
C ALA A 153 -10.65 15.13 15.77
N ALA A 154 -10.58 14.93 17.08
CA ALA A 154 -9.56 15.52 17.92
C ALA A 154 -8.16 15.02 17.56
N LEU A 155 -7.98 13.72 17.37
CA LEU A 155 -6.71 13.13 16.98
C LEU A 155 -6.24 13.59 15.59
N LEU A 156 -7.12 13.51 14.57
CA LEU A 156 -6.79 13.89 13.21
C LEU A 156 -6.51 15.39 13.07
N GLY A 157 -7.31 16.22 13.76
CA GLY A 157 -7.18 17.67 13.73
C GLY A 157 -5.97 18.19 14.51
N SER A 158 -5.89 17.90 15.81
CA SER A 158 -4.87 18.48 16.68
C SER A 158 -3.43 18.11 16.23
N GLN A 159 -3.27 16.89 15.75
CA GLN A 159 -1.97 16.44 15.31
C GLN A 159 -1.56 16.98 13.92
N ALA A 160 -2.51 17.42 13.07
CA ALA A 160 -2.19 18.03 11.78
C ALA A 160 -1.92 19.54 11.91
N LEU A 161 -2.52 20.22 12.91
CA LEU A 161 -2.41 21.66 13.08
C LEU A 161 -0.98 22.23 13.02
N PRO A 162 0.03 21.71 13.77
CA PRO A 162 1.37 22.30 13.77
C PRO A 162 2.04 22.23 12.40
N ILE A 163 1.87 21.12 11.70
CA ILE A 163 2.48 20.91 10.38
C ILE A 163 1.78 21.78 9.34
N VAL A 164 0.45 21.84 9.37
CA VAL A 164 -0.35 22.70 8.49
C VAL A 164 0.02 24.17 8.73
N ALA A 165 0.12 24.62 9.98
CA ALA A 165 0.51 25.98 10.30
C ALA A 165 1.90 26.34 9.72
N LEU A 166 2.90 25.50 10.00
CA LEU A 166 4.26 25.75 9.56
C LEU A 166 4.37 25.81 8.03
N LEU A 167 3.84 24.80 7.35
CA LEU A 167 3.94 24.73 5.90
C LEU A 167 3.12 25.83 5.21
N SER A 168 1.91 26.10 5.69
CA SER A 168 1.08 27.17 5.13
C SER A 168 1.73 28.54 5.29
N PHE A 169 2.31 28.83 6.44
CA PHE A 169 3.06 30.08 6.67
C PHE A 169 4.21 30.22 5.68
N ILE A 170 5.05 29.18 5.57
CA ILE A 170 6.21 29.19 4.66
C ILE A 170 5.76 29.38 3.20
N ILE A 171 4.72 28.70 2.78
CA ILE A 171 4.22 28.80 1.40
C ILE A 171 3.62 30.17 1.12
N GLY A 172 2.79 30.70 2.02
CA GLY A 172 2.26 32.06 1.92
C GLY A 172 3.37 33.12 1.85
N PHE A 173 4.39 32.96 2.69
CA PHE A 173 5.58 33.80 2.71
C PHE A 173 6.37 33.73 1.36
N ILE A 174 6.66 32.51 0.85
CA ILE A 174 7.40 32.31 -0.38
C ILE A 174 6.63 32.84 -1.59
N LEU A 175 5.33 32.53 -1.70
CA LEU A 175 4.48 33.03 -2.80
C LEU A 175 4.43 34.55 -2.80
N SER A 176 4.31 35.17 -1.62
CA SER A 176 4.31 36.62 -1.49
C SER A 176 5.66 37.26 -1.80
N LEU A 177 6.77 36.63 -1.43
CA LEU A 177 8.09 37.10 -1.83
C LEU A 177 8.26 37.09 -3.35
N GLN A 178 7.91 35.97 -3.99
CA GLN A 178 8.08 35.81 -5.43
C GLN A 178 7.18 36.75 -6.21
N SER A 179 5.89 36.84 -5.85
CA SER A 179 4.94 37.73 -6.50
C SER A 179 5.21 39.20 -6.17
N GLY A 180 5.63 39.51 -4.93
CA GLY A 180 5.92 40.84 -4.45
C GLY A 180 7.06 41.53 -5.22
N VAL A 181 8.13 40.79 -5.51
CA VAL A 181 9.25 41.31 -6.32
C VAL A 181 8.76 41.73 -7.72
N GLN A 182 7.93 40.91 -8.36
CA GLN A 182 7.38 41.22 -9.67
C GLN A 182 6.42 42.40 -9.60
N LEU A 183 5.46 42.41 -8.68
CA LEU A 183 4.48 43.48 -8.54
C LEU A 183 5.14 44.82 -8.18
N LYS A 184 6.21 44.83 -7.40
CA LYS A 184 6.97 46.00 -7.05
C LYS A 184 7.59 46.67 -8.31
N SER A 185 8.11 45.86 -9.24
CA SER A 185 8.70 46.37 -10.50
C SER A 185 7.69 47.05 -11.41
N PHE A 186 6.40 46.72 -11.30
CA PHE A 186 5.29 47.35 -12.02
C PHE A 186 4.58 48.45 -11.22
N GLY A 187 5.02 48.80 -10.01
CA GLY A 187 4.33 49.72 -9.13
C GLY A 187 2.98 49.22 -8.60
N ALA A 188 2.76 47.89 -8.67
CA ALA A 188 1.47 47.25 -8.39
C ALA A 188 1.49 46.49 -7.04
N GLY A 189 2.37 46.83 -6.09
CA GLY A 189 2.57 46.10 -4.84
C GLY A 189 1.32 45.89 -4.00
N VAL A 190 0.35 46.82 -4.05
CA VAL A 190 -0.93 46.74 -3.33
C VAL A 190 -1.77 45.54 -3.73
N PHE A 191 -1.62 45.05 -5.00
CA PHE A 191 -2.35 43.88 -5.50
C PHE A 191 -1.80 42.54 -5.02
N LEU A 192 -0.74 42.54 -4.20
CA LEU A 192 -0.21 41.31 -3.60
C LEU A 192 -1.26 40.63 -2.71
N ALA A 193 -2.00 41.38 -1.92
CA ALA A 193 -3.06 40.85 -1.07
C ALA A 193 -4.15 40.14 -1.90
N ASP A 194 -4.59 40.75 -2.99
CA ASP A 194 -5.62 40.20 -3.87
C ASP A 194 -5.18 38.89 -4.49
N LEU A 195 -3.95 38.84 -5.00
CA LEU A 195 -3.38 37.68 -5.68
C LEU A 195 -3.17 36.52 -4.70
N LEU A 196 -2.62 36.81 -3.51
CA LEU A 196 -2.42 35.79 -2.50
C LEU A 196 -3.75 35.22 -2.00
N ALA A 197 -4.70 36.08 -1.66
CA ALA A 197 -6.02 35.69 -1.15
C ALA A 197 -6.75 34.75 -2.13
N ILE A 198 -6.84 35.12 -3.39
CA ILE A 198 -7.48 34.30 -4.42
C ILE A 198 -6.75 32.98 -4.58
N THR A 199 -5.43 33.01 -4.67
CA THR A 199 -4.59 31.79 -4.85
C THR A 199 -4.74 30.85 -3.67
N MET A 200 -4.71 31.35 -2.45
CA MET A 200 -4.84 30.54 -1.23
C MET A 200 -6.23 29.97 -1.06
N VAL A 201 -7.27 30.77 -1.26
CA VAL A 201 -8.66 30.32 -1.05
C VAL A 201 -9.08 29.31 -2.11
N ARG A 202 -8.80 29.58 -3.39
CA ARG A 202 -9.27 28.74 -4.50
C ARG A 202 -8.47 27.45 -4.69
N GLU A 203 -7.15 27.50 -4.51
CA GLU A 203 -6.28 26.40 -4.91
C GLU A 203 -5.35 25.94 -3.79
N MET A 204 -4.41 26.78 -3.38
CA MET A 204 -3.29 26.34 -2.54
C MET A 204 -3.71 25.89 -1.14
N GLY A 205 -4.68 26.56 -0.51
CA GLY A 205 -5.17 26.21 0.81
C GLY A 205 -5.73 24.77 0.88
N PRO A 206 -6.75 24.46 0.06
CA PRO A 206 -7.28 23.09 -0.02
C PRO A 206 -6.25 22.05 -0.44
N LEU A 207 -5.45 22.34 -1.47
CA LEU A 207 -4.47 21.41 -2.03
C LEU A 207 -3.37 21.05 -1.01
N ILE A 208 -2.70 22.05 -0.45
CA ILE A 208 -1.58 21.86 0.48
C ILE A 208 -2.06 21.14 1.74
N THR A 209 -3.18 21.59 2.31
CA THR A 209 -3.76 20.95 3.50
C THR A 209 -4.08 19.49 3.21
N SER A 210 -4.64 19.18 2.04
CA SER A 210 -4.97 17.80 1.65
C SER A 210 -3.75 16.92 1.47
N ILE A 211 -2.67 17.44 0.88
CA ILE A 211 -1.40 16.72 0.76
C ILE A 211 -0.82 16.39 2.14
N ILE A 212 -0.83 17.36 3.06
CA ILE A 212 -0.35 17.16 4.43
C ILE A 212 -1.20 16.10 5.15
N VAL A 213 -2.53 16.21 5.05
CA VAL A 213 -3.47 15.28 5.67
C VAL A 213 -3.38 13.89 5.03
N ALA A 214 -3.18 13.78 3.73
CA ALA A 214 -2.94 12.49 3.04
C ALA A 214 -1.68 11.81 3.58
N GLY A 215 -0.58 12.55 3.68
CA GLY A 215 0.69 12.03 4.18
C GLY A 215 0.61 11.58 5.64
N ARG A 216 -0.08 12.34 6.50
CA ARG A 216 -0.13 12.06 7.92
C ARG A 216 -1.36 11.24 8.33
N SER A 217 -2.55 11.80 8.11
CA SER A 217 -3.80 11.17 8.59
C SER A 217 -4.22 10.02 7.68
N GLY A 218 -4.00 10.13 6.36
CA GLY A 218 -4.24 9.05 5.40
C GLY A 218 -3.36 7.83 5.67
N SER A 219 -2.07 8.07 5.95
CA SER A 219 -1.14 7.00 6.35
C SER A 219 -1.55 6.34 7.69
N ALA A 220 -1.97 7.13 8.67
CA ALA A 220 -2.41 6.61 9.97
C ALA A 220 -3.67 5.74 9.83
N ILE A 221 -4.64 6.15 9.01
CA ILE A 221 -5.85 5.37 8.72
C ILE A 221 -5.47 4.04 8.05
N ALA A 222 -4.62 4.08 7.02
CA ALA A 222 -4.17 2.87 6.33
C ALA A 222 -3.40 1.93 7.27
N SER A 223 -2.49 2.46 8.07
CA SER A 223 -1.69 1.67 9.02
C SER A 223 -2.55 1.02 10.11
N GLU A 224 -3.52 1.76 10.67
CA GLU A 224 -4.42 1.23 11.70
C GLU A 224 -5.26 0.08 11.16
N ILE A 225 -5.92 0.26 10.00
CA ILE A 225 -6.75 -0.79 9.37
C ILE A 225 -5.87 -1.97 8.95
N ALA A 226 -4.69 -1.71 8.39
CA ALA A 226 -3.74 -2.73 8.01
C ALA A 226 -3.26 -3.57 9.21
N THR A 227 -2.99 -2.92 10.34
CA THR A 227 -2.61 -3.61 11.58
C THR A 227 -3.77 -4.47 12.07
N MET A 228 -4.99 -3.94 12.13
CA MET A 228 -6.18 -4.69 12.51
C MET A 228 -6.45 -5.90 11.59
N GLN A 229 -6.10 -5.79 10.29
CA GLN A 229 -6.20 -6.91 9.36
C GLN A 229 -5.17 -7.99 9.66
N VAL A 230 -3.92 -7.62 9.94
CA VAL A 230 -2.82 -8.55 10.24
C VAL A 230 -2.98 -9.23 11.60
N THR A 231 -3.54 -8.51 12.59
CA THR A 231 -3.82 -9.06 13.94
C THR A 231 -5.18 -9.78 14.02
N GLU A 232 -5.87 -9.96 12.89
CA GLU A 232 -7.18 -10.63 12.81
C GLU A 232 -8.29 -9.93 13.61
N GLU A 233 -8.08 -8.68 14.03
CA GLU A 233 -9.09 -7.90 14.77
C GLU A 233 -10.32 -7.61 13.92
N LEU A 234 -10.16 -7.44 12.59
CA LEU A 234 -11.29 -7.25 11.68
C LEU A 234 -12.16 -8.51 11.57
N ASP A 235 -11.55 -9.70 11.64
CA ASP A 235 -12.28 -10.97 11.65
C ASP A 235 -12.98 -11.19 13.00
N ALA A 236 -12.35 -10.79 14.10
CA ALA A 236 -13.00 -10.78 15.40
C ALA A 236 -14.25 -9.87 15.42
N LEU A 237 -14.20 -8.69 14.78
CA LEU A 237 -15.39 -7.84 14.62
C LEU A 237 -16.50 -8.54 13.83
N ARG A 238 -16.16 -9.23 12.73
CA ARG A 238 -17.13 -10.01 11.93
C ARG A 238 -17.78 -11.13 12.75
N MET A 239 -16.98 -11.84 13.57
CA MET A 239 -17.47 -12.88 14.48
C MET A 239 -18.46 -12.33 15.51
N MET A 240 -18.30 -11.08 15.93
CA MET A 240 -19.22 -10.38 16.82
C MET A 240 -20.44 -9.76 16.09
N ALA A 241 -20.66 -10.10 14.81
CA ALA A 241 -21.69 -9.51 13.96
C ALA A 241 -21.59 -7.97 13.80
N LEU A 242 -20.38 -7.41 13.97
CA LEU A 242 -20.08 -6.00 13.73
C LEU A 242 -19.47 -5.83 12.33
N HIS A 243 -20.02 -4.90 11.56
CA HIS A 243 -19.50 -4.62 10.22
C HIS A 243 -18.22 -3.76 10.34
N PRO A 244 -17.04 -4.20 9.86
CA PRO A 244 -15.77 -3.50 10.04
C PRO A 244 -15.78 -2.07 9.49
N ILE A 245 -16.35 -1.85 8.30
CA ILE A 245 -16.44 -0.50 7.71
C ILE A 245 -17.26 0.43 8.61
N ARG A 246 -18.41 -0.04 9.11
CA ARG A 246 -19.27 0.76 9.97
C ARG A 246 -18.62 1.10 11.32
N PHE A 247 -17.85 0.15 11.87
CA PHE A 247 -17.22 0.29 13.19
C PHE A 247 -15.93 1.11 13.14
N VAL A 248 -15.06 0.87 12.13
CA VAL A 248 -13.71 1.43 12.05
C VAL A 248 -13.66 2.65 11.12
N VAL A 249 -14.24 2.57 9.90
CA VAL A 249 -14.05 3.59 8.85
C VAL A 249 -15.02 4.74 9.00
N VAL A 250 -16.31 4.47 9.22
CA VAL A 250 -17.36 5.52 9.27
C VAL A 250 -17.06 6.60 10.31
N PRO A 251 -16.61 6.32 11.55
CA PRO A 251 -16.24 7.37 12.50
C PRO A 251 -15.11 8.27 12.00
N LYS A 252 -14.12 7.71 11.28
CA LYS A 252 -13.01 8.46 10.68
C LYS A 252 -13.49 9.31 9.51
N PHE A 253 -14.38 8.77 8.69
CA PHE A 253 -14.99 9.47 7.57
C PHE A 253 -15.77 10.72 8.03
N HIS A 254 -16.61 10.60 9.08
CA HIS A 254 -17.31 11.73 9.65
C HIS A 254 -16.35 12.74 10.31
N ALA A 255 -15.34 12.24 11.03
CA ALA A 255 -14.36 13.08 11.69
C ALA A 255 -13.60 13.96 10.68
N ILE A 256 -13.08 13.37 9.60
CA ILE A 256 -12.29 14.11 8.62
C ILE A 256 -13.15 15.05 7.78
N THR A 257 -14.42 14.70 7.51
CA THR A 257 -15.38 15.57 6.82
C THR A 257 -15.57 16.91 7.54
N VAL A 258 -15.52 16.91 8.87
CA VAL A 258 -15.63 18.13 9.67
C VAL A 258 -14.27 18.81 9.87
N VAL A 259 -13.23 18.04 10.11
CA VAL A 259 -11.88 18.55 10.43
C VAL A 259 -11.22 19.21 9.23
N MET A 260 -11.37 18.62 8.02
CA MET A 260 -10.69 19.11 6.81
C MET A 260 -11.03 20.56 6.46
N PRO A 261 -12.30 20.98 6.37
CA PRO A 261 -12.63 22.39 6.11
C PRO A 261 -12.04 23.34 7.16
N ILE A 262 -12.02 22.93 8.42
CA ILE A 262 -11.45 23.73 9.52
C ILE A 262 -9.95 23.89 9.34
N LEU A 263 -9.23 22.80 8.99
CA LEU A 263 -7.80 22.84 8.73
C LEU A 263 -7.46 23.69 7.50
N VAL A 264 -8.29 23.64 6.45
CA VAL A 264 -8.12 24.46 5.24
C VAL A 264 -8.31 25.95 5.58
N MET A 265 -9.35 26.32 6.33
CA MET A 265 -9.52 27.71 6.77
C MET A 265 -8.34 28.17 7.61
N PHE A 266 -7.89 27.36 8.53
CA PHE A 266 -6.72 27.66 9.33
C PHE A 266 -5.45 27.81 8.48
N SER A 267 -5.25 26.94 7.48
CA SER A 267 -4.15 27.01 6.51
C SER A 267 -4.15 28.33 5.76
N ILE A 268 -5.30 28.76 5.25
CA ILE A 268 -5.45 30.03 4.52
C ILE A 268 -5.08 31.20 5.43
N LEU A 269 -5.63 31.26 6.64
CA LEU A 269 -5.34 32.33 7.60
C LEU A 269 -3.85 32.44 7.93
N VAL A 270 -3.20 31.30 8.16
CA VAL A 270 -1.78 31.26 8.48
C VAL A 270 -0.91 31.65 7.27
N ALA A 271 -1.29 31.25 6.06
CA ALA A 271 -0.61 31.65 4.83
C ALA A 271 -0.73 33.18 4.57
N GLU A 272 -1.92 33.75 4.82
CA GLU A 272 -2.14 35.20 4.73
C GLU A 272 -1.25 35.96 5.74
N LEU A 273 -1.02 35.43 6.94
CA LEU A 273 -0.06 36.04 7.90
C LEU A 273 1.36 36.04 7.34
N GLY A 274 1.78 34.96 6.68
CA GLY A 274 3.07 34.87 5.99
C GLY A 274 3.19 35.93 4.88
N GLY A 275 2.11 36.12 4.10
CA GLY A 275 2.04 37.13 3.03
C GLY A 275 2.01 38.55 3.55
N ALA A 276 1.26 38.82 4.60
CA ALA A 276 1.19 40.13 5.24
C ALA A 276 2.57 40.61 5.75
N LEU A 277 3.37 39.69 6.27
CA LEU A 277 4.73 39.99 6.68
C LEU A 277 5.57 40.49 5.50
N VAL A 278 5.47 39.87 4.34
CA VAL A 278 6.18 40.29 3.12
C VAL A 278 5.63 41.63 2.62
N ALA A 279 4.32 41.81 2.60
CA ALA A 279 3.67 43.04 2.14
C ALA A 279 4.12 44.25 2.96
N THR A 280 4.20 44.10 4.29
CA THR A 280 4.62 45.20 5.19
C THR A 280 6.11 45.49 5.11
N VAL A 281 6.97 44.49 5.00
CA VAL A 281 8.43 44.66 5.04
C VAL A 281 9.02 45.05 3.68
N MET A 282 8.48 44.50 2.56
CA MET A 282 9.08 44.69 1.23
C MET A 282 8.33 45.67 0.33
N LEU A 283 7.02 45.82 0.52
CA LEU A 283 6.16 46.61 -0.36
C LEU A 283 5.64 47.90 0.30
N ASP A 284 6.05 48.19 1.52
CA ASP A 284 5.59 49.34 2.30
C ASP A 284 4.04 49.45 2.40
N THR A 285 3.36 48.29 2.30
CA THR A 285 1.89 48.21 2.40
C THR A 285 1.50 48.04 3.86
N SER A 286 0.62 48.92 4.38
CA SER A 286 0.18 48.79 5.77
C SER A 286 -0.67 47.53 5.99
N MET A 287 -0.58 46.94 7.18
CA MET A 287 -1.37 45.77 7.54
C MET A 287 -2.87 45.97 7.35
N GLU A 288 -3.36 47.18 7.64
CA GLU A 288 -4.77 47.52 7.47
C GLU A 288 -5.22 47.46 6.04
N VAL A 289 -4.40 47.99 5.11
CA VAL A 289 -4.69 47.94 3.68
C VAL A 289 -4.62 46.51 3.17
N PHE A 290 -3.65 45.71 3.61
CA PHE A 290 -3.53 44.31 3.25
C PHE A 290 -4.77 43.50 3.66
N VAL A 291 -5.20 43.61 4.92
CA VAL A 291 -6.38 42.89 5.43
C VAL A 291 -7.66 43.37 4.76
N ALA A 292 -7.83 44.69 4.57
CA ALA A 292 -9.02 45.25 3.92
C ALA A 292 -9.15 44.69 2.48
N ARG A 293 -8.05 44.65 1.70
CA ARG A 293 -8.08 44.13 0.34
C ARG A 293 -8.30 42.62 0.30
N THR A 294 -7.67 41.85 1.20
CA THR A 294 -7.90 40.40 1.32
C THR A 294 -9.38 40.09 1.54
N LEU A 295 -10.06 40.87 2.45
CA LEU A 295 -11.48 40.67 2.73
C LEU A 295 -12.39 41.12 1.58
N ASP A 296 -12.00 42.17 0.85
CA ASP A 296 -12.81 42.73 -0.25
C ASP A 296 -12.80 41.82 -1.49
N ILE A 297 -11.66 41.20 -1.79
CA ILE A 297 -11.50 40.35 -3.00
C ILE A 297 -12.14 38.97 -2.87
N ILE A 298 -12.24 38.41 -1.64
CA ILE A 298 -12.77 37.05 -1.41
C ILE A 298 -14.29 37.07 -1.50
N SER A 299 -14.84 36.39 -2.49
CA SER A 299 -16.29 36.22 -2.59
C SER A 299 -16.79 35.02 -1.76
N LEU A 300 -18.05 35.09 -1.32
CA LEU A 300 -18.69 33.94 -0.67
C LEU A 300 -18.65 32.67 -1.54
N LYS A 301 -18.72 32.83 -2.85
CA LYS A 301 -18.61 31.74 -3.81
C LYS A 301 -17.26 31.04 -3.69
N ASP A 302 -16.16 31.77 -3.59
CA ASP A 302 -14.81 31.19 -3.47
C ASP A 302 -14.67 30.37 -2.19
N VAL A 303 -15.21 30.85 -1.07
CA VAL A 303 -15.21 30.15 0.21
C VAL A 303 -16.02 28.86 0.13
N ILE A 304 -17.25 28.88 -0.41
CA ILE A 304 -18.10 27.68 -0.55
C ILE A 304 -17.42 26.63 -1.39
N ILE A 305 -16.76 27.04 -2.45
CA ILE A 305 -16.04 26.15 -3.36
C ILE A 305 -14.83 25.53 -2.67
N SER A 306 -14.04 26.32 -1.94
CA SER A 306 -12.91 25.84 -1.14
C SER A 306 -13.35 24.79 -0.10
N PHE A 307 -14.48 25.04 0.56
CA PHE A 307 -15.10 24.05 1.47
C PHE A 307 -15.50 22.77 0.74
N GLY A 308 -16.15 22.88 -0.41
CA GLY A 308 -16.54 21.73 -1.24
C GLY A 308 -15.34 20.89 -1.67
N LYS A 309 -14.27 21.54 -2.18
CA LYS A 309 -13.00 20.89 -2.50
C LYS A 309 -12.41 20.16 -1.28
N SER A 310 -12.36 20.82 -0.12
CA SER A 310 -11.78 20.26 1.11
C SER A 310 -12.52 18.99 1.57
N ILE A 311 -13.84 18.99 1.53
CA ILE A 311 -14.68 17.83 1.88
C ILE A 311 -14.44 16.69 0.89
N TRP A 312 -14.40 16.99 -0.41
CA TRP A 312 -14.13 15.99 -1.45
C TRP A 312 -12.76 15.33 -1.26
N PHE A 313 -11.72 16.12 -1.05
CA PHE A 313 -10.39 15.60 -0.81
C PHE A 313 -10.30 14.77 0.47
N ALA A 314 -11.01 15.18 1.53
CA ALA A 314 -11.14 14.40 2.76
C ALA A 314 -11.69 12.98 2.48
N TRP A 315 -12.76 12.90 1.70
CA TRP A 315 -13.38 11.62 1.32
C TRP A 315 -12.45 10.75 0.52
N VAL A 316 -11.78 11.32 -0.49
CA VAL A 316 -10.79 10.61 -1.31
C VAL A 316 -9.68 10.01 -0.45
N ILE A 317 -9.13 10.79 0.49
CA ILE A 317 -8.05 10.33 1.39
C ILE A 317 -8.50 9.16 2.26
N VAL A 318 -9.70 9.24 2.86
CA VAL A 318 -10.20 8.14 3.73
C VAL A 318 -10.51 6.89 2.91
N ILE A 319 -11.12 7.02 1.74
CA ILE A 319 -11.45 5.88 0.88
C ILE A 319 -10.18 5.17 0.46
N ILE A 320 -9.17 5.91 -0.04
CA ILE A 320 -7.89 5.33 -0.49
C ILE A 320 -7.13 4.73 0.70
N GLY A 321 -7.03 5.42 1.82
CA GLY A 321 -6.38 4.90 3.02
C GLY A 321 -7.03 3.62 3.53
N SER A 322 -8.35 3.57 3.56
CA SER A 322 -9.11 2.37 3.96
C SER A 322 -8.94 1.24 2.96
N TYR A 323 -8.97 1.53 1.65
CA TYR A 323 -8.78 0.55 0.59
C TYR A 323 -7.45 -0.20 0.74
N TYR A 324 -6.35 0.52 0.83
CA TYR A 324 -5.03 -0.10 1.02
C TYR A 324 -4.91 -0.80 2.39
N GLY A 325 -5.55 -0.26 3.42
CA GLY A 325 -5.58 -0.90 4.74
C GLY A 325 -6.24 -2.27 4.73
N PHE A 326 -7.39 -2.41 4.07
CA PHE A 326 -8.11 -3.69 3.95
C PHE A 326 -7.42 -4.70 3.03
N GLN A 327 -6.61 -4.25 2.07
CA GLN A 327 -5.92 -5.14 1.11
C GLN A 327 -4.57 -5.67 1.61
N VAL A 328 -4.16 -5.34 2.82
CA VAL A 328 -2.89 -5.80 3.36
C VAL A 328 -2.79 -7.32 3.36
N ARG A 329 -1.65 -7.82 2.87
CA ARG A 329 -1.24 -9.22 2.94
C ARG A 329 0.18 -9.30 3.48
N GLY A 330 0.44 -10.28 4.33
CA GLY A 330 1.71 -10.41 5.04
C GLY A 330 1.75 -9.58 6.33
N GLY A 331 2.77 -9.76 7.14
CA GLY A 331 2.90 -9.13 8.45
C GLY A 331 3.30 -7.64 8.40
N ALA A 332 4.20 -7.23 9.28
CA ALA A 332 4.63 -5.84 9.43
C ALA A 332 5.16 -5.19 8.13
N GLU A 333 5.82 -5.97 7.25
CA GLU A 333 6.26 -5.49 5.93
C GLU A 333 5.08 -5.09 5.04
N GLY A 334 3.99 -5.88 5.08
CA GLY A 334 2.76 -5.59 4.34
C GLY A 334 2.11 -4.28 4.80
N VAL A 335 2.08 -4.02 6.11
CA VAL A 335 1.57 -2.76 6.69
C VAL A 335 2.35 -1.57 6.17
N GLY A 336 3.69 -1.63 6.16
CA GLY A 336 4.54 -0.57 5.63
C GLY A 336 4.29 -0.28 4.15
N LYS A 337 4.19 -1.32 3.32
CA LYS A 337 3.89 -1.19 1.88
C LYS A 337 2.52 -0.56 1.63
N ALA A 338 1.49 -1.03 2.34
CA ALA A 338 0.13 -0.49 2.22
C ALA A 338 0.05 0.98 2.64
N THR A 339 0.72 1.35 3.74
CA THR A 339 0.78 2.73 4.22
C THR A 339 1.41 3.66 3.19
N THR A 340 2.55 3.26 2.62
CA THR A 340 3.24 4.05 1.58
C THR A 340 2.39 4.17 0.32
N ALA A 341 1.79 3.07 -0.15
CA ALA A 341 0.92 3.07 -1.31
C ALA A 341 -0.32 3.96 -1.10
N ALA A 342 -0.92 3.93 0.09
CA ALA A 342 -2.04 4.79 0.45
C ALA A 342 -1.69 6.28 0.36
N VAL A 343 -0.52 6.69 0.87
CA VAL A 343 -0.05 8.08 0.81
C VAL A 343 0.14 8.52 -0.64
N VAL A 344 0.92 7.77 -1.42
CA VAL A 344 1.23 8.12 -2.80
C VAL A 344 -0.05 8.20 -3.65
N SER A 345 -0.93 7.21 -3.53
CA SER A 345 -2.19 7.18 -4.28
C SER A 345 -3.15 8.30 -3.85
N SER A 346 -3.21 8.63 -2.56
CA SER A 346 -4.04 9.73 -2.06
C SER A 346 -3.56 11.09 -2.58
N ILE A 347 -2.24 11.35 -2.52
CA ILE A 347 -1.66 12.59 -3.03
C ILE A 347 -1.92 12.72 -4.54
N PHE A 348 -1.67 11.64 -5.30
CA PHE A 348 -1.92 11.64 -6.75
C PHE A 348 -3.39 11.91 -7.07
N ALA A 349 -4.31 11.24 -6.37
CA ALA A 349 -5.75 11.44 -6.57
C ALA A 349 -6.20 12.87 -6.22
N VAL A 350 -5.70 13.43 -5.11
CA VAL A 350 -5.98 14.82 -4.71
C VAL A 350 -5.55 15.80 -5.80
N ILE A 351 -4.31 15.67 -6.31
CA ILE A 351 -3.80 16.54 -7.38
C ILE A 351 -4.62 16.40 -8.66
N LEU A 352 -5.00 15.17 -9.03
CA LEU A 352 -5.83 14.92 -10.21
C LEU A 352 -7.22 15.58 -10.08
N PHE A 353 -7.88 15.39 -8.93
CA PHE A 353 -9.17 16.02 -8.67
C PHE A 353 -9.07 17.55 -8.57
N ASP A 354 -8.00 18.09 -8.01
CA ASP A 354 -7.77 19.52 -7.96
C ASP A 354 -7.68 20.13 -9.36
N ALA A 355 -6.94 19.49 -10.28
CA ALA A 355 -6.88 19.88 -11.67
C ALA A 355 -8.26 19.87 -12.35
N VAL A 356 -9.10 18.85 -12.05
CA VAL A 356 -10.48 18.78 -12.57
C VAL A 356 -11.33 19.91 -12.00
N PHE A 357 -11.23 20.19 -10.71
CA PHE A 357 -11.94 21.31 -10.10
C PHE A 357 -11.50 22.65 -10.68
N SER A 358 -10.20 22.88 -10.87
CA SER A 358 -9.67 24.10 -11.48
C SER A 358 -10.23 24.34 -12.89
N LEU A 359 -10.37 23.28 -13.71
CA LEU A 359 -10.99 23.35 -15.03
C LEU A 359 -12.49 23.69 -14.97
N LEU A 360 -13.20 23.27 -13.94
CA LEU A 360 -14.63 23.58 -13.76
C LEU A 360 -14.88 25.01 -13.30
N TYR A 361 -13.85 25.71 -12.82
CA TYR A 361 -13.93 27.08 -12.32
C TYR A 361 -13.53 28.15 -13.33
N LEU A 362 -12.82 27.76 -14.36
CA LEU A 362 -12.50 28.65 -15.47
C LEU A 362 -13.72 28.93 -16.31
#